data_07a5284a7f31c03a2e15737ed44fb5c0
#
_entry.id   07a5284a7f31c03a2e15737ed44fb5c0
#
_cell.length_a   1.000
_cell.length_b   1.000
_cell.length_c   1.000
_cell.angle_alpha   90.00
_cell.angle_beta   90.00
_cell.angle_gamma   90.00
#
_symmetry.space_group_name_H-M   'P 1'
#
loop_
_entity.id
_entity.type
_entity.pdbx_description
1 polymer ?
#
loop_
_entity_poly.entity_id
_entity_poly.type
_entity_poly.pdbx_seq_one_letter_code
_entity_poly.pdbx_strand_id
1 'polypeptide(L)'
;PVPSSAASDVYKRQVSNPDLLLLDEPLSNVDQSFKEEIQVELKQLLSKSKITTIIVTHDSYEAFYLGSKCGIILNKQLKQFDDPYNVYHFPNSVEVVNFLNRGILIPAKVTSENSLENKDLGTIKGNFVKHYPNGSEVKLLLQPEDLEHDDKSNLKLEVVDRKFRGTNFIYTLKTPSELQIPVFVHSHHIHQHEIDEKFGIKRPIHIDHIVCF
;
A
#
# COMPACT_ATOMS: atom_id res chain seq x y z
N PRO A 1 -9.00 -28.56 18.39
CA PRO A 1 -8.41 -27.24 18.27
C PRO A 1 -8.99 -26.32 19.33
N VAL A 2 -8.13 -25.68 20.11
CA VAL A 2 -8.56 -24.66 21.08
C VAL A 2 -8.90 -23.43 20.24
N PRO A 3 -10.14 -22.91 20.26
CA PRO A 3 -10.47 -21.70 19.53
C PRO A 3 -9.59 -20.57 20.05
N SER A 4 -9.07 -19.75 19.14
CA SER A 4 -8.29 -18.58 19.53
C SER A 4 -9.11 -17.68 20.46
N SER A 5 -8.44 -16.91 21.32
CA SER A 5 -9.14 -16.00 22.24
C SER A 5 -10.11 -15.06 21.52
N ALA A 6 -9.73 -14.58 20.32
CA ALA A 6 -10.57 -13.71 19.49
C ALA A 6 -11.85 -14.39 19.00
N ALA A 7 -11.75 -15.62 18.45
CA ALA A 7 -12.93 -16.38 18.04
C ALA A 7 -13.81 -16.73 19.23
N SER A 8 -13.23 -17.11 20.38
CA SER A 8 -13.95 -17.36 21.64
C SER A 8 -14.68 -16.12 22.14
N ASP A 9 -14.11 -14.94 22.01
CA ASP A 9 -14.73 -13.69 22.46
C ASP A 9 -15.90 -13.27 21.55
N VAL A 10 -15.79 -13.50 20.24
CA VAL A 10 -16.90 -13.30 19.30
C VAL A 10 -18.06 -14.25 19.65
N TYR A 11 -17.79 -15.53 19.90
CA TYR A 11 -18.83 -16.50 20.29
C TYR A 11 -19.50 -16.13 21.62
N LYS A 12 -18.74 -15.74 22.63
CA LYS A 12 -19.31 -15.34 23.93
C LYS A 12 -20.23 -14.11 23.83
N ARG A 13 -19.93 -13.19 22.91
CA ARG A 13 -20.72 -11.96 22.70
C ARG A 13 -21.91 -12.17 21.77
N GLN A 14 -21.92 -13.19 20.93
CA GLN A 14 -23.10 -13.56 20.13
C GLN A 14 -24.29 -14.03 21.00
N VAL A 15 -24.04 -14.50 22.20
CA VAL A 15 -25.11 -14.91 23.14
C VAL A 15 -26.02 -13.75 23.53
N SER A 16 -25.53 -12.52 23.52
CA SER A 16 -26.31 -11.31 23.84
C SER A 16 -26.98 -10.66 22.63
N ASN A 17 -26.76 -11.18 21.40
CA ASN A 17 -27.25 -10.61 20.14
C ASN A 17 -27.10 -9.07 20.05
N PRO A 18 -25.88 -8.53 20.15
CA PRO A 18 -25.67 -7.09 20.19
C PRO A 18 -25.91 -6.46 18.80
N ASP A 19 -26.35 -5.21 18.76
CA ASP A 19 -26.47 -4.42 17.52
C ASP A 19 -25.11 -3.98 16.99
N LEU A 20 -24.11 -3.82 17.88
CA LEU A 20 -22.75 -3.39 17.56
C LEU A 20 -21.72 -4.21 18.33
N LEU A 21 -20.73 -4.71 17.62
CA LEU A 21 -19.55 -5.41 18.15
C LEU A 21 -18.31 -4.53 18.01
N LEU A 22 -17.59 -4.32 19.11
CA LEU A 22 -16.32 -3.63 19.12
C LEU A 22 -15.20 -4.61 19.42
N LEU A 23 -14.19 -4.68 18.54
CA LEU A 23 -13.01 -5.52 18.68
C LEU A 23 -11.77 -4.61 18.70
N ASP A 24 -11.02 -4.67 19.78
CA ASP A 24 -9.80 -3.90 19.95
C ASP A 24 -8.61 -4.86 19.86
N GLU A 25 -7.76 -4.67 18.83
CA GLU A 25 -6.57 -5.47 18.55
C GLU A 25 -6.81 -7.00 18.63
N PRO A 26 -7.84 -7.55 17.94
CA PRO A 26 -8.30 -8.92 18.18
C PRO A 26 -7.26 -10.00 17.83
N LEU A 27 -6.29 -9.68 16.98
CA LEU A 27 -5.26 -10.62 16.50
C LEU A 27 -3.84 -10.25 16.93
N SER A 28 -3.67 -9.29 17.83
CA SER A 28 -2.34 -8.80 18.26
C SER A 28 -1.49 -9.88 18.95
N ASN A 29 -2.13 -10.82 19.65
CA ASN A 29 -1.47 -11.90 20.41
C ASN A 29 -1.49 -13.25 19.70
N VAL A 30 -1.78 -13.26 18.38
CA VAL A 30 -1.82 -14.48 17.58
C VAL A 30 -0.47 -14.70 16.91
N ASP A 31 0.08 -15.91 17.03
CA ASP A 31 1.29 -16.29 16.30
C ASP A 31 1.11 -16.13 14.79
N GLN A 32 2.14 -15.60 14.11
CA GLN A 32 2.11 -15.33 12.69
C GLN A 32 1.72 -16.54 11.83
N SER A 33 2.11 -17.75 12.27
CA SER A 33 1.77 -19.00 11.58
C SER A 33 0.28 -19.34 11.55
N PHE A 34 -0.50 -18.84 12.52
CA PHE A 34 -1.95 -19.06 12.61
C PHE A 34 -2.78 -17.84 12.24
N LYS A 35 -2.12 -16.70 12.04
CA LYS A 35 -2.81 -15.42 11.86
C LYS A 35 -3.74 -15.42 10.66
N GLU A 36 -3.29 -15.96 9.53
CA GLU A 36 -4.09 -16.02 8.30
C GLU A 36 -5.32 -16.91 8.46
N GLU A 37 -5.16 -18.08 9.10
CA GLU A 37 -6.28 -19.00 9.34
C GLU A 37 -7.34 -18.36 10.23
N ILE A 38 -6.91 -17.72 11.31
CA ILE A 38 -7.81 -17.04 12.24
C ILE A 38 -8.49 -15.82 11.61
N GLN A 39 -7.80 -15.08 10.76
CA GLN A 39 -8.41 -13.99 9.98
C GLN A 39 -9.54 -14.48 9.09
N VAL A 40 -9.35 -15.62 8.40
CA VAL A 40 -10.37 -16.25 7.56
C VAL A 40 -11.58 -16.67 8.39
N GLU A 41 -11.36 -17.35 9.52
CA GLU A 41 -12.43 -17.76 10.43
C GLU A 41 -13.20 -16.55 10.98
N LEU A 42 -12.47 -15.53 11.46
CA LEU A 42 -13.08 -14.32 12.00
C LEU A 42 -13.95 -13.62 10.95
N LYS A 43 -13.44 -13.46 9.73
CA LYS A 43 -14.20 -12.85 8.62
C LYS A 43 -15.47 -13.62 8.32
N GLN A 44 -15.41 -14.96 8.31
CA GLN A 44 -16.58 -15.82 8.09
C GLN A 44 -17.62 -15.69 9.22
N LEU A 45 -17.18 -15.64 10.47
CA LEU A 45 -18.04 -15.45 11.63
C LEU A 45 -18.75 -14.11 11.59
N LEU A 46 -18.00 -13.02 11.32
CA LEU A 46 -18.56 -11.68 11.22
C LEU A 46 -19.57 -11.56 10.08
N SER A 47 -19.27 -12.14 8.93
CA SER A 47 -20.18 -12.14 7.77
C SER A 47 -21.49 -12.90 8.05
N LYS A 48 -21.42 -14.01 8.80
CA LYS A 48 -22.61 -14.82 9.17
C LYS A 48 -23.46 -14.14 10.24
N SER A 49 -22.83 -13.43 11.17
CA SER A 49 -23.52 -12.82 12.31
C SER A 49 -24.41 -11.65 11.91
N LYS A 50 -24.13 -10.97 10.78
CA LYS A 50 -24.80 -9.73 10.33
C LYS A 50 -24.76 -8.59 11.35
N ILE A 51 -23.87 -8.67 12.35
CA ILE A 51 -23.71 -7.65 13.39
C ILE A 51 -22.76 -6.57 12.81
N THR A 52 -23.15 -5.31 12.98
CA THR A 52 -22.24 -4.21 12.68
C THR A 52 -21.02 -4.30 13.57
N THR A 53 -19.83 -4.36 12.96
CA THR A 53 -18.58 -4.57 13.72
C THR A 53 -17.59 -3.45 13.44
N ILE A 54 -16.99 -2.91 14.49
CA ILE A 54 -15.84 -2.01 14.41
C ILE A 54 -14.63 -2.76 14.95
N ILE A 55 -13.58 -2.83 14.14
CA ILE A 55 -12.30 -3.44 14.50
C ILE A 55 -11.26 -2.34 14.56
N VAL A 56 -10.56 -2.23 15.68
CA VAL A 56 -9.39 -1.36 15.82
C VAL A 56 -8.15 -2.24 15.71
N THR A 57 -7.23 -1.88 14.85
CA THR A 57 -5.95 -2.58 14.66
C THR A 57 -4.88 -1.61 14.16
N HIS A 58 -3.62 -1.89 14.48
CA HIS A 58 -2.46 -1.20 13.92
C HIS A 58 -1.91 -1.90 12.67
N ASP A 59 -2.44 -3.08 12.32
CA ASP A 59 -2.03 -3.84 11.14
C ASP A 59 -2.91 -3.48 9.94
N SER A 60 -2.33 -2.81 8.96
CA SER A 60 -3.05 -2.43 7.73
C SER A 60 -3.56 -3.62 6.93
N TYR A 61 -2.87 -4.76 6.96
CA TYR A 61 -3.33 -5.97 6.26
C TYR A 61 -4.58 -6.55 6.90
N GLU A 62 -4.64 -6.56 8.24
CA GLU A 62 -5.86 -6.94 8.96
C GLU A 62 -7.03 -6.03 8.60
N ALA A 63 -6.80 -4.72 8.66
CA ALA A 63 -7.82 -3.74 8.33
C ALA A 63 -8.34 -3.91 6.90
N PHE A 64 -7.45 -4.10 5.93
CA PHE A 64 -7.81 -4.28 4.51
C PHE A 64 -8.50 -5.62 4.24
N TYR A 65 -8.13 -6.68 4.96
CA TYR A 65 -8.74 -7.99 4.76
C TYR A 65 -10.10 -8.11 5.43
N LEU A 66 -10.25 -7.65 6.67
CA LEU A 66 -11.47 -7.82 7.47
C LEU A 66 -12.53 -6.77 7.18
N GLY A 67 -12.11 -5.51 6.95
CA GLY A 67 -13.01 -4.38 6.79
C GLY A 67 -13.65 -4.26 5.41
N SER A 68 -14.93 -3.95 5.36
CA SER A 68 -15.59 -3.45 4.15
C SER A 68 -15.34 -1.95 3.96
N LYS A 69 -15.06 -1.24 5.03
CA LYS A 69 -14.60 0.15 5.08
C LYS A 69 -13.43 0.24 6.04
N CYS A 70 -12.47 1.12 5.73
CA CYS A 70 -11.31 1.41 6.56
C CYS A 70 -11.26 2.89 6.94
N GLY A 71 -11.01 3.17 8.22
CA GLY A 71 -10.80 4.50 8.75
C GLY A 71 -9.37 4.68 9.22
N ILE A 72 -8.69 5.73 8.78
CA ILE A 72 -7.37 6.12 9.29
C ILE A 72 -7.53 7.25 10.28
N ILE A 73 -7.13 6.98 11.53
CA ILE A 73 -7.17 7.96 12.62
C ILE A 73 -5.74 8.39 12.94
N LEU A 74 -5.44 9.67 12.73
CA LEU A 74 -4.17 10.28 13.08
C LEU A 74 -4.43 11.53 13.93
N ASN A 75 -3.62 11.74 14.95
CA ASN A 75 -3.77 12.90 15.85
C ASN A 75 -5.20 13.06 16.39
N LYS A 76 -5.86 11.95 16.75
CA LYS A 76 -7.25 11.90 17.24
C LYS A 76 -8.30 12.40 16.24
N GLN A 77 -8.00 12.43 14.96
CA GLN A 77 -8.90 12.84 13.89
C GLN A 77 -9.02 11.74 12.84
N LEU A 78 -10.23 11.50 12.36
CA LEU A 78 -10.47 10.63 11.22
C LEU A 78 -9.99 11.36 9.95
N LYS A 79 -8.87 10.90 9.36
CA LYS A 79 -8.25 11.52 8.19
C LYS A 79 -8.82 11.01 6.88
N GLN A 80 -9.11 9.71 6.82
CA GLN A 80 -9.71 9.09 5.64
C GLN A 80 -10.65 7.97 6.08
N PHE A 81 -11.76 7.80 5.37
CA PHE A 81 -12.69 6.69 5.56
C PHE A 81 -13.24 6.28 4.21
N ASP A 82 -12.86 5.09 3.75
CA ASP A 82 -13.25 4.57 2.44
C ASP A 82 -13.10 3.05 2.37
N ASP A 83 -13.35 2.45 1.19
CA ASP A 83 -13.01 1.06 0.91
C ASP A 83 -11.50 0.83 1.06
N PRO A 84 -11.07 -0.37 1.47
CA PRO A 84 -9.65 -0.71 1.59
C PRO A 84 -8.81 -0.37 0.35
N TYR A 85 -9.35 -0.67 -0.84
CA TYR A 85 -8.71 -0.35 -2.10
C TYR A 85 -8.48 1.15 -2.27
N ASN A 86 -9.51 1.96 -2.01
CA ASN A 86 -9.41 3.41 -2.13
C ASN A 86 -8.48 4.02 -1.08
N VAL A 87 -8.47 3.48 0.16
CA VAL A 87 -7.54 3.93 1.19
C VAL A 87 -6.09 3.70 0.76
N TYR A 88 -5.81 2.57 0.10
CA TYR A 88 -4.47 2.22 -0.36
C TYR A 88 -4.04 3.01 -1.60
N HIS A 89 -4.89 3.03 -2.66
CA HIS A 89 -4.53 3.61 -3.95
C HIS A 89 -4.81 5.11 -4.08
N PHE A 90 -5.74 5.65 -3.28
CA PHE A 90 -6.17 7.05 -3.32
C PHE A 90 -6.05 7.73 -1.96
N PRO A 91 -4.87 7.73 -1.32
CA PRO A 91 -4.70 8.46 -0.07
C PRO A 91 -5.01 9.94 -0.29
N ASN A 92 -5.77 10.52 0.63
CA ASN A 92 -6.29 11.88 0.47
C ASN A 92 -5.34 12.98 0.95
N SER A 93 -4.26 12.61 1.63
CA SER A 93 -3.28 13.54 2.19
C SER A 93 -1.90 12.93 2.35
N VAL A 94 -0.87 13.78 2.41
CA VAL A 94 0.51 13.38 2.68
C VAL A 94 0.64 12.66 4.04
N GLU A 95 -0.16 13.06 5.04
CA GLU A 95 -0.19 12.39 6.34
C GLU A 95 -0.61 10.92 6.22
N VAL A 96 -1.62 10.64 5.39
CA VAL A 96 -2.10 9.27 5.12
C VAL A 96 -1.06 8.47 4.35
N VAL A 97 -0.42 9.05 3.32
CA VAL A 97 0.70 8.40 2.59
C VAL A 97 1.80 7.97 3.55
N ASN A 98 2.25 8.90 4.40
CA ASN A 98 3.33 8.62 5.36
C ASN A 98 2.93 7.57 6.39
N PHE A 99 1.68 7.57 6.85
CA PHE A 99 1.16 6.58 7.79
C PHE A 99 1.13 5.17 7.16
N LEU A 100 0.65 5.06 5.94
CA LEU A 100 0.60 3.77 5.24
C LEU A 100 1.98 3.25 4.87
N ASN A 101 2.97 4.14 4.72
CA ASN A 101 4.35 3.81 4.35
C ASN A 101 4.44 2.90 3.10
N ARG A 102 3.63 3.19 2.08
CA ARG A 102 3.46 2.35 0.88
C ARG A 102 3.97 3.00 -0.40
N GLY A 103 4.82 3.97 -0.28
CA GLY A 103 5.41 4.69 -1.41
C GLY A 103 6.15 5.93 -0.94
N ILE A 104 6.63 6.69 -1.89
CA ILE A 104 7.34 7.94 -1.65
C ILE A 104 6.71 9.08 -2.45
N LEU A 105 6.93 10.30 -1.99
CA LEU A 105 6.53 11.50 -2.72
C LEU A 105 7.73 12.06 -3.47
N ILE A 106 7.62 12.14 -4.80
CA ILE A 106 8.65 12.70 -5.66
C ILE A 106 8.17 13.99 -6.33
N PRO A 107 9.04 15.00 -6.53
CA PRO A 107 8.66 16.21 -7.22
C PRO A 107 8.38 15.92 -8.70
N ALA A 108 7.32 16.50 -9.25
CA ALA A 108 6.97 16.37 -10.65
C ALA A 108 6.25 17.63 -11.16
N LYS A 109 6.22 17.79 -12.47
CA LYS A 109 5.51 18.89 -13.15
C LYS A 109 4.49 18.33 -14.11
N VAL A 110 3.26 18.79 -14.01
CA VAL A 110 2.17 18.40 -14.92
C VAL A 110 2.44 18.95 -16.30
N THR A 111 2.43 18.11 -17.33
CA THR A 111 2.72 18.48 -18.73
C THR A 111 1.51 18.36 -19.64
N SER A 112 0.51 17.58 -19.27
CA SER A 112 -0.78 17.48 -19.95
C SER A 112 -1.84 16.88 -19.03
N GLU A 113 -3.06 16.69 -19.54
CA GLU A 113 -4.17 16.07 -18.80
C GLU A 113 -3.90 14.61 -18.36
N ASN A 114 -2.91 13.94 -18.95
CA ASN A 114 -2.58 12.54 -18.69
C ASN A 114 -1.08 12.28 -18.55
N SER A 115 -0.27 13.33 -18.34
CA SER A 115 1.17 13.18 -18.18
C SER A 115 1.78 14.21 -17.24
N LEU A 116 2.86 13.79 -16.60
CA LEU A 116 3.74 14.64 -15.81
C LEU A 116 5.20 14.28 -16.11
N GLU A 117 6.10 15.13 -15.71
CA GLU A 117 7.53 14.96 -15.88
C GLU A 117 8.25 15.04 -14.54
N ASN A 118 9.08 14.05 -14.28
CA ASN A 118 10.05 14.06 -13.19
C ASN A 118 11.45 14.18 -13.77
N LYS A 119 12.32 14.94 -13.09
CA LYS A 119 13.68 15.23 -13.56
C LYS A 119 14.52 13.98 -13.85
N ASP A 120 14.40 12.94 -13.03
CA ASP A 120 15.22 11.73 -13.11
C ASP A 120 14.56 10.61 -13.91
N LEU A 121 13.23 10.47 -13.77
CA LEU A 121 12.45 9.41 -14.41
C LEU A 121 11.95 9.81 -15.81
N GLY A 122 11.92 11.11 -16.11
CA GLY A 122 11.36 11.65 -17.35
C GLY A 122 9.84 11.66 -17.36
N THR A 123 9.25 11.46 -18.55
CA THR A 123 7.79 11.52 -18.72
C THR A 123 7.11 10.27 -18.13
N ILE A 124 6.12 10.53 -17.29
CA ILE A 124 5.24 9.54 -16.68
C ILE A 124 3.82 9.80 -17.18
N LYS A 125 3.15 8.77 -17.70
CA LYS A 125 1.79 8.85 -18.23
C LYS A 125 0.81 8.10 -17.34
N GLY A 126 -0.46 8.53 -17.35
CA GLY A 126 -1.52 7.83 -16.63
C GLY A 126 -2.72 8.72 -16.37
N ASN A 127 -3.64 8.23 -15.54
CA ASN A 127 -4.88 8.93 -15.24
C ASN A 127 -4.77 9.67 -13.91
N PHE A 128 -4.91 10.99 -13.95
CA PHE A 128 -4.93 11.77 -12.71
C PHE A 128 -6.23 11.54 -11.94
N VAL A 129 -6.10 11.30 -10.65
CA VAL A 129 -7.26 11.18 -9.73
C VAL A 129 -7.97 12.52 -9.53
N LYS A 130 -7.22 13.62 -9.64
CA LYS A 130 -7.74 15.00 -9.55
C LYS A 130 -7.20 15.80 -10.73
N HIS A 131 -7.96 16.79 -11.17
CA HIS A 131 -7.48 17.71 -12.21
C HIS A 131 -6.39 18.65 -11.65
N TYR A 132 -5.30 18.77 -12.42
CA TYR A 132 -4.19 19.71 -12.17
C TYR A 132 -3.96 20.54 -13.44
N PRO A 133 -3.83 21.87 -13.32
CA PRO A 133 -3.48 22.71 -14.46
C PRO A 133 -2.13 22.32 -15.06
N ASN A 134 -2.01 22.43 -16.39
CA ASN A 134 -0.72 22.24 -17.06
C ASN A 134 0.33 23.23 -16.51
N GLY A 135 1.53 22.74 -16.25
CA GLY A 135 2.61 23.50 -15.64
C GLY A 135 2.65 23.51 -14.11
N SER A 136 1.64 22.93 -13.43
CA SER A 136 1.63 22.80 -11.97
C SER A 136 2.80 21.96 -11.48
N GLU A 137 3.45 22.43 -10.43
CA GLU A 137 4.41 21.63 -9.64
C GLU A 137 3.63 20.84 -8.59
N VAL A 138 3.88 19.54 -8.52
CA VAL A 138 3.17 18.60 -7.64
C VAL A 138 4.14 17.62 -7.00
N LYS A 139 3.68 16.96 -5.95
CA LYS A 139 4.37 15.79 -5.38
C LYS A 139 3.62 14.54 -5.82
N LEU A 140 4.19 13.78 -6.74
CA LEU A 140 3.65 12.50 -7.19
C LEU A 140 3.87 11.44 -6.12
N LEU A 141 2.82 10.72 -5.75
CA LEU A 141 2.98 9.46 -5.02
C LEU A 141 3.48 8.39 -5.99
N LEU A 142 4.64 7.84 -5.69
CA LEU A 142 5.25 6.71 -6.41
C LEU A 142 5.24 5.49 -5.49
N GLN A 143 4.47 4.47 -5.86
CA GLN A 143 4.40 3.20 -5.15
C GLN A 143 5.42 2.21 -5.74
N PRO A 144 5.89 1.19 -4.99
CA PRO A 144 6.87 0.23 -5.49
C PRO A 144 6.42 -0.52 -6.75
N GLU A 145 5.12 -0.68 -6.92
CA GLU A 145 4.47 -1.39 -8.03
C GLU A 145 4.34 -0.56 -9.32
N ASP A 146 4.55 0.77 -9.24
CA ASP A 146 4.39 1.69 -10.37
C ASP A 146 5.54 1.60 -11.39
N LEU A 147 6.66 1.03 -10.99
CA LEU A 147 7.82 0.90 -11.85
C LEU A 147 8.08 -0.56 -12.20
N GLU A 148 8.14 -0.84 -13.49
CA GLU A 148 8.46 -2.15 -14.01
C GLU A 148 9.96 -2.27 -14.33
N HIS A 149 10.52 -3.45 -14.05
CA HIS A 149 11.89 -3.79 -14.41
C HIS A 149 12.03 -4.08 -15.91
N ASP A 150 13.12 -3.58 -16.52
CA ASP A 150 13.53 -3.92 -17.89
C ASP A 150 15.04 -3.73 -18.07
N ASP A 151 15.79 -4.84 -18.15
CA ASP A 151 17.24 -4.83 -18.35
C ASP A 151 17.69 -4.15 -19.64
N LYS A 152 16.81 -4.06 -20.64
CA LYS A 152 17.12 -3.44 -21.94
C LYS A 152 16.86 -1.93 -21.94
N SER A 153 16.25 -1.41 -20.88
CA SER A 153 15.94 0.03 -20.80
C SER A 153 17.21 0.89 -20.73
N ASN A 154 17.11 2.06 -21.35
CA ASN A 154 18.14 3.11 -21.25
C ASN A 154 18.08 3.89 -19.93
N LEU A 155 16.95 3.85 -19.23
CA LEU A 155 16.83 4.41 -17.89
C LEU A 155 17.37 3.39 -16.89
N LYS A 156 18.57 3.61 -16.40
CA LYS A 156 19.22 2.73 -15.43
C LYS A 156 19.55 3.49 -14.17
N LEU A 157 19.09 2.96 -13.03
CA LEU A 157 19.34 3.50 -11.71
C LEU A 157 20.22 2.53 -10.92
N GLU A 158 20.87 3.03 -9.87
CA GLU A 158 21.76 2.24 -9.02
C GLU A 158 20.98 1.57 -7.90
N VAL A 159 21.22 0.30 -7.66
CA VAL A 159 20.66 -0.45 -6.52
C VAL A 159 21.45 -0.09 -5.26
N VAL A 160 20.77 0.50 -4.26
CA VAL A 160 21.39 0.83 -2.97
C VAL A 160 20.92 -0.04 -1.82
N ASP A 161 19.79 -0.73 -1.98
CA ASP A 161 19.29 -1.72 -1.02
C ASP A 161 18.40 -2.75 -1.71
N ARG A 162 18.35 -3.96 -1.16
CA ARG A 162 17.55 -5.08 -1.65
C ARG A 162 16.97 -5.86 -0.49
N LYS A 163 15.65 -5.96 -0.42
CA LYS A 163 14.93 -6.71 0.62
C LYS A 163 14.18 -7.88 0.01
N PHE A 164 14.59 -9.10 0.33
CA PHE A 164 13.85 -10.30 -0.04
C PHE A 164 12.68 -10.54 0.91
N ARG A 165 11.50 -10.77 0.36
CA ARG A 165 10.25 -10.99 1.09
C ARG A 165 9.54 -12.29 0.67
N GLY A 166 10.31 -13.32 0.29
CA GLY A 166 9.78 -14.60 -0.18
C GLY A 166 9.31 -14.54 -1.62
N THR A 167 8.09 -14.09 -1.86
CA THR A 167 7.50 -14.02 -3.21
C THR A 167 8.01 -12.86 -4.05
N ASN A 168 8.68 -11.90 -3.43
CA ASN A 168 9.16 -10.70 -4.11
C ASN A 168 10.42 -10.12 -3.48
N PHE A 169 11.04 -9.23 -4.25
CA PHE A 169 12.07 -8.30 -3.81
C PHE A 169 11.52 -6.88 -3.81
N ILE A 170 11.93 -6.09 -2.83
CA ILE A 170 11.82 -4.63 -2.87
C ILE A 170 13.23 -4.09 -3.04
N TYR A 171 13.51 -3.57 -4.21
CA TYR A 171 14.75 -2.84 -4.49
C TYR A 171 14.58 -1.38 -4.09
N THR A 172 15.61 -0.79 -3.52
CA THR A 172 15.71 0.67 -3.36
C THR A 172 16.72 1.17 -4.38
N LEU A 173 16.25 1.99 -5.30
CA LEU A 173 17.07 2.54 -6.38
C LEU A 173 17.38 4.01 -6.11
N LYS A 174 18.62 4.39 -6.39
CA LYS A 174 19.10 5.76 -6.25
C LYS A 174 19.04 6.48 -7.60
N THR A 175 18.36 7.62 -7.61
CA THR A 175 18.28 8.48 -8.79
C THR A 175 19.47 9.44 -8.87
N PRO A 176 19.73 10.09 -10.04
CA PRO A 176 20.76 11.13 -10.16
C PRO A 176 20.59 12.32 -9.18
N SER A 177 19.36 12.62 -8.78
CA SER A 177 19.07 13.65 -7.75
C SER A 177 19.13 13.11 -6.32
N GLU A 178 19.75 11.96 -6.09
CA GLU A 178 19.90 11.32 -4.76
C GLU A 178 18.58 10.83 -4.13
N LEU A 179 17.46 10.84 -4.85
CA LEU A 179 16.21 10.26 -4.36
C LEU A 179 16.32 8.73 -4.30
N GLN A 180 15.80 8.15 -3.24
CA GLN A 180 15.70 6.70 -3.09
C GLN A 180 14.28 6.26 -3.41
N ILE A 181 14.10 5.50 -4.49
CA ILE A 181 12.80 5.03 -4.95
C ILE A 181 12.68 3.52 -4.76
N PRO A 182 11.56 3.04 -4.19
CA PRO A 182 11.32 1.61 -4.05
C PRO A 182 10.75 1.03 -5.34
N VAL A 183 11.18 -0.18 -5.71
CA VAL A 183 10.64 -0.93 -6.85
C VAL A 183 10.35 -2.36 -6.45
N PHE A 184 9.15 -2.82 -6.76
CA PHE A 184 8.71 -4.19 -6.54
C PHE A 184 9.10 -5.09 -7.73
N VAL A 185 9.66 -6.27 -7.45
CA VAL A 185 9.97 -7.28 -8.46
C VAL A 185 9.61 -8.66 -7.93
N HIS A 186 8.93 -9.48 -8.72
CA HIS A 186 8.67 -10.87 -8.34
C HIS A 186 9.96 -11.67 -8.15
N SER A 187 10.02 -12.55 -7.15
CA SER A 187 11.21 -13.33 -6.80
C SER A 187 11.62 -14.33 -7.89
N HIS A 188 10.72 -14.73 -8.77
CA HIS A 188 11.00 -15.60 -9.93
C HIS A 188 11.56 -14.85 -11.14
N HIS A 189 11.95 -13.58 -10.96
CA HIS A 189 12.63 -12.84 -12.01
C HIS A 189 13.97 -13.50 -12.34
N ILE A 190 14.27 -13.63 -13.64
CA ILE A 190 15.44 -14.39 -14.14
C ILE A 190 16.75 -13.73 -13.70
N HIS A 191 16.80 -12.41 -13.64
CA HIS A 191 17.98 -11.64 -13.26
C HIS A 191 17.76 -10.95 -11.92
N GLN A 192 18.54 -11.33 -10.92
CA GLN A 192 18.60 -10.67 -9.63
C GLN A 192 19.74 -9.64 -9.65
N HIS A 193 19.44 -8.41 -9.23
CA HIS A 193 20.43 -7.35 -9.14
C HIS A 193 21.05 -7.30 -7.75
N GLU A 194 22.37 -7.17 -7.69
CA GLU A 194 23.12 -6.94 -6.46
C GLU A 194 23.21 -5.42 -6.16
N ILE A 195 23.65 -5.10 -4.93
CA ILE A 195 23.91 -3.71 -4.53
C ILE A 195 25.04 -3.17 -5.45
N ASP A 196 24.95 -1.87 -5.79
CA ASP A 196 25.81 -1.13 -6.73
C ASP A 196 25.63 -1.51 -8.21
N GLU A 197 24.78 -2.48 -8.54
CA GLU A 197 24.44 -2.78 -9.92
C GLU A 197 23.45 -1.76 -10.51
N LYS A 198 23.36 -1.74 -11.84
CA LYS A 198 22.42 -0.90 -12.58
C LYS A 198 21.12 -1.66 -12.86
N PHE A 199 20.04 -1.11 -12.40
CA PHE A 199 18.68 -1.63 -12.55
C PHE A 199 17.94 -0.82 -13.61
N GLY A 200 17.46 -1.49 -14.66
CA GLY A 200 16.71 -0.85 -15.75
C GLY A 200 15.24 -0.65 -15.40
N ILE A 201 14.72 0.55 -15.65
CA ILE A 201 13.30 0.87 -15.51
C ILE A 201 12.64 0.88 -16.88
N LYS A 202 11.60 0.10 -17.06
CA LYS A 202 10.82 0.02 -18.30
C LYS A 202 10.27 1.39 -18.72
N ARG A 203 10.36 1.66 -20.01
CA ARG A 203 9.80 2.87 -20.61
C ARG A 203 8.86 2.53 -21.77
N PRO A 204 7.82 3.32 -21.98
CA PRO A 204 7.37 4.50 -21.21
C PRO A 204 6.86 4.09 -19.82
N ILE A 205 7.08 4.94 -18.81
CA ILE A 205 6.51 4.75 -17.48
C ILE A 205 5.02 5.06 -17.55
N HIS A 206 4.21 4.13 -17.04
CA HIS A 206 2.75 4.29 -16.97
C HIS A 206 2.27 3.98 -15.55
N ILE A 207 1.49 4.88 -14.97
CA ILE A 207 0.87 4.73 -13.65
C ILE A 207 -0.64 4.81 -13.84
N ASP A 208 -1.37 3.75 -13.50
CA ASP A 208 -2.81 3.67 -13.70
C ASP A 208 -3.58 4.78 -12.97
N HIS A 209 -3.14 5.14 -11.77
CA HIS A 209 -3.76 6.13 -10.90
C HIS A 209 -2.73 7.14 -10.41
N ILE A 210 -2.61 8.27 -11.09
CA ILE A 210 -1.70 9.35 -10.69
C ILE A 210 -2.30 10.12 -9.52
N VAL A 211 -1.73 9.92 -8.34
CA VAL A 211 -2.07 10.64 -7.10
C VAL A 211 -1.00 11.69 -6.83
N CYS A 212 -1.41 12.94 -6.73
CA CYS A 212 -0.52 14.07 -6.46
C CYS A 212 -1.04 14.97 -5.31
N PHE A 213 -0.10 15.71 -4.71
CA PHE A 213 -0.34 16.65 -3.62
C PHE A 213 0.34 17.99 -3.87
#